data_56c931fe25c147a5c08587a0d9fd47e5
#
_entry.id   56c931fe25c147a5c08587a0d9fd47e5
#
_cell.length_a   1.000
_cell.length_b   1.000
_cell.length_c   1.000
_cell.angle_alpha   90.00
_cell.angle_beta   90.00
_cell.angle_gamma   90.00
#
_symmetry.space_group_name_H-M   'P 1'
#
loop_
_entity.id
_entity.type
_entity.pdbx_description
1 polymer ?
#
loop_
_entity_poly.entity_id
_entity_poly.type
_entity_poly.pdbx_seq_one_letter_code
_entity_poly.pdbx_strand_id
1 'polypeptide(L)'
;MLLNALNVMGNCRFLRQKKQVKINGEWVDTRSLRYLPLCDENHSIVSIRGGLTNHIYNVGLVGSENAQIETSNTGSGSIEIAPTAIISGVADSDTSIGRPITDAVQIYNCKIKSLQLTNTKKLKIYCSSLLDGEHIPNYSYGGNFGGSHFSEIYLEPSAVSNLTTMQYMFSFCSNLTSLDVSNWNTANVTSMDSMFDHCINLTSLDVSNWNTSNVTSMYSMFDSCIGLTSLDVSNWDTSNVTTMQYMFSSCTGLTSLDVSNWNTSNVTDMTMMFANCSGLTSLDASNWDISKIRSMYGIFYECSKLQSINVSNWDTSNCTSMWSMFAGCSSLKSLDVSNFRFSWGNLIDGMFAGCSSLKSLNVSGWGTIPGSSLEGMFNGCSSLESLDLSSWDTSEIMFMDYMFQGCSSLVSLDLSSWDTSNVKNMDGIFQGCSSLVSLNISGWDMSKVSELYTEYMFKDCSSLETIIMIGCAQETIDKIKKTLSWDNMLNQVTIIT
;
A
#
# COMPACT_ATOMS: atom_id res chain seq x y z
N MET A 1 -22.10 -29.57 31.14
CA MET A 1 -21.82 -28.77 29.93
C MET A 1 -21.42 -27.34 30.23
N LEU A 2 -22.08 -26.63 31.13
CA LEU A 2 -21.62 -25.30 31.62
C LEU A 2 -20.16 -25.28 32.13
N LEU A 3 -19.68 -26.38 32.71
CA LEU A 3 -18.32 -26.47 33.25
C LEU A 3 -17.21 -26.47 32.17
N ASN A 4 -17.50 -26.92 30.96
CA ASN A 4 -16.50 -26.99 29.90
C ASN A 4 -16.37 -25.67 29.13
N ALA A 5 -17.43 -24.86 29.02
CA ALA A 5 -17.35 -23.48 28.51
C ALA A 5 -16.55 -22.55 29.45
N LEU A 6 -16.40 -22.98 30.72
CA LEU A 6 -15.73 -22.23 31.78
C LEU A 6 -14.20 -22.43 31.85
N ASN A 7 -13.61 -23.29 30.98
CA ASN A 7 -12.21 -23.67 31.11
C ASN A 7 -11.21 -22.89 30.27
N VAL A 8 -11.63 -21.91 29.49
CA VAL A 8 -10.76 -21.10 28.68
C VAL A 8 -10.70 -19.68 29.22
N MET A 9 -9.64 -19.38 29.96
CA MET A 9 -9.08 -18.06 30.31
C MET A 9 -9.08 -17.67 31.79
N GLY A 10 -7.89 -17.38 32.26
CA GLY A 10 -7.62 -16.88 33.58
C GLY A 10 -7.81 -15.36 33.69
N ASN A 11 -8.23 -14.93 34.88
CA ASN A 11 -8.18 -13.57 35.40
C ASN A 11 -9.22 -12.55 34.93
N CYS A 12 -10.49 -12.83 35.12
CA CYS A 12 -11.51 -11.76 35.18
C CYS A 12 -11.45 -11.01 36.52
N ARG A 13 -10.82 -9.85 36.59
CA ARG A 13 -10.93 -8.93 37.75
C ARG A 13 -12.29 -8.22 37.86
N PHE A 14 -13.22 -8.54 36.98
CA PHE A 14 -14.55 -7.97 36.85
C PHE A 14 -15.46 -8.18 38.07
N LEU A 15 -15.12 -9.09 38.95
CA LEU A 15 -16.04 -9.72 39.87
C LEU A 15 -16.04 -9.20 41.31
N ARG A 16 -15.51 -8.00 41.59
CA ARG A 16 -15.47 -7.45 42.95
C ARG A 16 -16.77 -6.78 43.39
N GLN A 17 -17.69 -6.51 42.49
CA GLN A 17 -18.99 -5.91 42.82
C GLN A 17 -20.13 -6.93 42.58
N LYS A 18 -21.12 -6.88 43.45
CA LYS A 18 -22.28 -7.78 43.42
C LYS A 18 -23.11 -7.51 42.15
N LYS A 19 -22.92 -8.30 41.10
CA LYS A 19 -23.63 -8.20 39.83
C LYS A 19 -24.23 -9.54 39.50
N GLN A 20 -25.29 -9.52 38.75
CA GLN A 20 -26.01 -10.76 38.36
C GLN A 20 -26.12 -10.80 36.85
N VAL A 21 -25.99 -11.99 36.31
CA VAL A 21 -26.23 -12.32 34.91
C VAL A 21 -27.34 -13.34 34.85
N LYS A 22 -28.23 -13.21 33.88
CA LYS A 22 -29.33 -14.18 33.70
C LYS A 22 -28.85 -15.31 32.79
N ILE A 23 -28.83 -16.53 33.32
CA ILE A 23 -28.42 -17.75 32.61
C ILE A 23 -29.56 -18.76 32.78
N ASN A 24 -30.02 -19.35 31.69
CA ASN A 24 -31.15 -20.31 31.66
C ASN A 24 -32.40 -19.77 32.41
N GLY A 25 -32.68 -18.50 32.27
CA GLY A 25 -33.82 -17.86 32.93
C GLY A 25 -33.60 -17.46 34.39
N GLU A 26 -32.51 -17.86 35.04
CA GLU A 26 -32.19 -17.55 36.43
C GLU A 26 -31.10 -16.47 36.56
N TRP A 27 -31.23 -15.65 37.63
CA TRP A 27 -30.23 -14.63 37.95
C TRP A 27 -29.11 -15.21 38.79
N VAL A 28 -27.87 -15.28 38.24
CA VAL A 28 -26.68 -15.84 38.87
C VAL A 28 -25.73 -14.70 39.26
N ASP A 29 -25.17 -14.79 40.46
CA ASP A 29 -24.16 -13.83 40.91
C ASP A 29 -22.87 -13.98 40.06
N THR A 30 -22.42 -12.90 39.42
CA THR A 30 -21.21 -12.92 38.56
C THR A 30 -19.98 -13.36 39.31
N ARG A 31 -19.92 -13.21 40.63
CA ARG A 31 -18.83 -13.69 41.48
C ARG A 31 -18.72 -15.22 41.54
N SER A 32 -19.81 -15.89 41.26
CA SER A 32 -19.85 -17.35 41.18
C SER A 32 -19.42 -17.89 39.81
N LEU A 33 -19.29 -17.02 38.83
CA LEU A 33 -18.90 -17.38 37.47
C LEU A 33 -17.41 -17.09 37.25
N ARG A 34 -16.72 -18.03 36.65
CA ARG A 34 -15.34 -17.84 36.24
C ARG A 34 -15.23 -17.03 34.96
N TYR A 35 -16.25 -17.06 34.13
CA TYR A 35 -16.40 -16.34 32.85
C TYR A 35 -17.84 -15.86 32.71
N LEU A 36 -18.04 -14.83 31.88
CA LEU A 36 -19.34 -14.34 31.51
C LEU A 36 -19.76 -15.02 30.18
N PRO A 37 -20.70 -15.97 30.18
CA PRO A 37 -21.17 -16.52 28.91
C PRO A 37 -22.02 -15.50 28.15
N LEU A 38 -21.87 -15.44 26.83
CA LEU A 38 -22.73 -14.63 25.95
C LEU A 38 -24.14 -15.23 25.78
N CYS A 39 -24.25 -16.53 25.99
CA CYS A 39 -25.50 -17.22 25.93
C CYS A 39 -25.54 -18.38 26.94
N ASP A 40 -26.72 -18.85 27.26
CA ASP A 40 -26.92 -20.08 28.02
C ASP A 40 -26.82 -21.33 27.12
N GLU A 41 -26.96 -22.49 27.71
CA GLU A 41 -26.94 -23.78 27.01
C GLU A 41 -28.05 -23.96 25.97
N ASN A 42 -29.09 -23.14 26.03
CA ASN A 42 -30.22 -23.15 25.08
C ASN A 42 -30.07 -22.08 24.01
N HIS A 43 -28.87 -21.42 23.95
CA HIS A 43 -28.60 -20.32 23.05
C HIS A 43 -29.49 -19.09 23.25
N SER A 44 -30.02 -18.93 24.46
CA SER A 44 -30.80 -17.76 24.83
C SER A 44 -29.91 -16.57 25.18
N ILE A 45 -30.46 -15.38 25.01
CA ILE A 45 -29.77 -14.13 25.31
C ILE A 45 -29.34 -14.11 26.77
N VAL A 46 -28.08 -13.75 27.03
CA VAL A 46 -27.56 -13.46 28.35
C VAL A 46 -27.77 -12.00 28.66
N SER A 47 -28.64 -11.67 29.59
CA SER A 47 -28.85 -10.30 30.07
C SER A 47 -28.06 -10.04 31.35
N ILE A 48 -27.29 -8.96 31.36
CA ILE A 48 -26.53 -8.53 32.53
C ILE A 48 -27.27 -7.38 33.20
N ARG A 49 -27.55 -7.50 34.49
CA ARG A 49 -28.15 -6.42 35.29
C ARG A 49 -27.27 -6.00 36.46
N GLY A 50 -27.49 -4.78 36.95
CA GLY A 50 -26.69 -4.17 38.01
C GLY A 50 -25.67 -3.22 37.43
N GLY A 51 -25.55 -2.02 38.00
CA GLY A 51 -24.70 -0.96 37.48
C GLY A 51 -23.28 -1.43 37.22
N LEU A 52 -22.94 -1.65 35.93
CA LEU A 52 -21.60 -1.93 35.51
C LEU A 52 -20.83 -0.62 35.54
N THR A 53 -20.10 -0.37 36.61
CA THR A 53 -19.15 0.72 36.64
C THR A 53 -17.83 0.20 36.09
N ASN A 54 -17.50 0.71 34.95
CA ASN A 54 -16.22 1.17 34.50
C ASN A 54 -15.31 0.30 33.68
N HIS A 55 -15.15 -0.98 33.81
CA HIS A 55 -14.20 -1.68 32.88
C HIS A 55 -14.48 -3.17 32.78
N ILE A 56 -14.76 -3.66 31.59
CA ILE A 56 -14.65 -5.09 31.29
C ILE A 56 -13.19 -5.33 30.83
N TYR A 57 -12.37 -5.88 31.72
CA TYR A 57 -10.99 -6.27 31.38
C TYR A 57 -10.97 -7.74 30.96
N ASN A 58 -10.42 -8.04 29.78
CA ASN A 58 -10.13 -9.41 29.30
C ASN A 58 -11.28 -10.40 29.50
N VAL A 59 -12.43 -10.08 28.97
CA VAL A 59 -13.55 -11.01 28.96
C VAL A 59 -13.44 -11.88 27.73
N GLY A 60 -13.20 -13.16 27.93
CA GLY A 60 -13.49 -14.15 26.90
C GLY A 60 -15.01 -14.33 26.84
N LEU A 61 -15.64 -13.84 25.79
CA LEU A 61 -17.05 -14.06 25.54
C LEU A 61 -17.16 -15.26 24.62
N VAL A 62 -17.78 -16.32 25.09
CA VAL A 62 -18.10 -17.51 24.29
C VAL A 62 -19.53 -17.34 23.80
N GLY A 63 -19.70 -17.08 22.50
CA GLY A 63 -20.99 -16.76 21.92
C GLY A 63 -21.65 -17.92 21.20
N SER A 64 -22.95 -17.83 21.04
CA SER A 64 -23.79 -18.61 20.15
C SER A 64 -24.46 -17.71 19.11
N GLU A 65 -25.25 -18.34 18.26
CA GLU A 65 -25.91 -17.73 17.11
C GLU A 65 -26.71 -16.44 17.41
N ASN A 66 -27.21 -16.27 18.65
CA ASN A 66 -28.08 -15.16 19.07
C ASN A 66 -27.63 -14.50 20.38
N ALA A 67 -26.31 -14.41 20.61
CA ALA A 67 -25.82 -13.79 21.82
C ALA A 67 -26.10 -12.27 21.81
N GLN A 68 -26.87 -11.80 22.78
CA GLN A 68 -27.03 -10.36 23.05
C GLN A 68 -26.38 -10.04 24.39
N ILE A 69 -25.50 -9.03 24.39
CA ILE A 69 -25.09 -8.38 25.62
C ILE A 69 -26.02 -7.19 25.83
N GLU A 70 -27.00 -7.36 26.67
CA GLU A 70 -27.87 -6.29 27.07
C GLU A 70 -27.45 -5.77 28.44
N THR A 71 -27.03 -4.53 28.52
CA THR A 71 -26.80 -3.88 29.80
C THR A 71 -28.03 -3.08 30.16
N SER A 72 -28.90 -3.69 30.97
CA SER A 72 -30.01 -2.93 31.53
C SER A 72 -29.45 -1.93 32.54
N ASN A 73 -29.31 -0.70 32.09
CA ASN A 73 -28.83 0.38 32.93
C ASN A 73 -30.02 1.17 33.47
N THR A 74 -30.31 1.01 34.72
CA THR A 74 -31.20 1.91 35.46
C THR A 74 -30.45 3.13 36.06
N GLY A 75 -29.22 3.32 35.65
CA GLY A 75 -28.33 4.41 36.05
C GLY A 75 -27.33 4.76 34.98
N SER A 76 -26.84 5.95 34.97
CA SER A 76 -25.94 6.60 34.00
C SER A 76 -24.56 5.94 33.76
N GLY A 77 -24.46 4.63 33.77
CA GLY A 77 -23.20 3.91 33.56
C GLY A 77 -23.09 3.31 32.17
N SER A 78 -21.98 3.53 31.51
CA SER A 78 -21.57 2.86 30.27
C SER A 78 -20.74 1.63 30.58
N ILE A 79 -20.86 0.58 29.75
CA ILE A 79 -19.86 -0.49 29.75
C ILE A 79 -18.65 0.01 28.97
N GLU A 80 -17.53 0.16 29.62
CA GLU A 80 -16.26 0.33 29.00
C GLU A 80 -15.64 -1.04 28.82
N ILE A 81 -15.53 -1.48 27.56
CA ILE A 81 -14.80 -2.72 27.21
C ILE A 81 -13.34 -2.31 27.13
N ALA A 82 -12.53 -2.87 28.01
CA ALA A 82 -11.10 -2.55 28.11
C ALA A 82 -10.32 -2.88 26.83
N PRO A 83 -9.12 -2.29 26.66
CA PRO A 83 -8.35 -2.33 25.40
C PRO A 83 -7.97 -3.71 24.88
N THR A 84 -8.23 -4.78 25.58
CA THR A 84 -7.83 -6.16 25.21
C THR A 84 -8.96 -7.17 25.40
N ALA A 85 -10.21 -6.77 25.25
CA ALA A 85 -11.30 -7.74 25.30
C ALA A 85 -11.26 -8.62 24.04
N ILE A 86 -11.07 -9.93 24.22
CA ILE A 86 -11.16 -10.93 23.16
C ILE A 86 -12.53 -11.62 23.31
N ILE A 87 -13.37 -11.45 22.30
CA ILE A 87 -14.60 -12.21 22.18
C ILE A 87 -14.31 -13.42 21.29
N SER A 88 -14.31 -14.61 21.87
CA SER A 88 -14.13 -15.85 21.13
C SER A 88 -15.48 -16.44 20.81
N GLY A 89 -15.80 -16.60 19.53
CA GLY A 89 -16.89 -17.45 19.08
C GLY A 89 -16.47 -18.92 19.10
N VAL A 90 -17.45 -19.82 19.07
CA VAL A 90 -17.20 -21.26 18.91
C VAL A 90 -16.79 -21.51 17.47
N ALA A 91 -15.66 -22.19 17.27
CA ALA A 91 -15.22 -22.57 15.92
C ALA A 91 -16.20 -23.57 15.30
N ASP A 92 -16.41 -23.46 13.99
CA ASP A 92 -17.25 -24.38 13.20
C ASP A 92 -16.86 -25.87 13.32
N SER A 93 -15.68 -26.15 13.87
CA SER A 93 -15.10 -27.49 14.00
C SER A 93 -15.18 -28.08 15.40
N ASP A 94 -15.67 -27.35 16.39
CA ASP A 94 -15.84 -27.90 17.74
C ASP A 94 -17.19 -28.62 17.86
N THR A 95 -17.13 -29.88 17.50
CA THR A 95 -18.29 -30.80 17.59
C THR A 95 -18.79 -31.03 19.02
N SER A 96 -18.09 -30.54 20.04
CA SER A 96 -18.53 -30.68 21.45
C SER A 96 -19.58 -29.65 21.86
N ILE A 97 -19.72 -28.56 21.11
CA ILE A 97 -20.74 -27.52 21.33
C ILE A 97 -21.69 -27.38 20.13
N GLY A 98 -21.41 -28.06 19.06
CA GLY A 98 -22.35 -28.59 18.08
C GLY A 98 -23.06 -27.63 17.14
N ARG A 99 -22.80 -26.31 17.07
CA ARG A 99 -23.37 -25.43 16.05
C ARG A 99 -22.48 -24.25 15.72
N PRO A 100 -22.31 -23.90 14.42
CA PRO A 100 -21.67 -22.67 14.02
C PRO A 100 -22.50 -21.47 14.50
N ILE A 101 -21.83 -20.39 14.91
CA ILE A 101 -22.49 -19.10 15.12
C ILE A 101 -22.95 -18.61 13.75
N THR A 102 -24.23 -18.72 13.45
CA THR A 102 -24.82 -18.32 12.17
C THR A 102 -25.36 -16.89 12.22
N ASP A 103 -25.64 -16.36 13.41
CA ASP A 103 -26.23 -15.06 13.61
C ASP A 103 -25.24 -14.03 14.24
N ALA A 104 -25.66 -12.79 14.27
CA ALA A 104 -24.85 -11.69 14.77
C ALA A 104 -24.76 -11.68 16.30
N VAL A 105 -23.55 -11.47 16.82
CA VAL A 105 -23.35 -11.00 18.20
C VAL A 105 -23.87 -9.56 18.28
N GLN A 106 -24.73 -9.26 19.24
CA GLN A 106 -25.29 -7.93 19.44
C GLN A 106 -24.79 -7.34 20.77
N ILE A 107 -24.26 -6.13 20.71
CA ILE A 107 -23.73 -5.42 21.88
C ILE A 107 -24.47 -4.09 21.99
N TYR A 108 -25.07 -3.84 23.17
CA TYR A 108 -25.86 -2.64 23.44
C TYR A 108 -25.25 -1.80 24.56
N ASN A 109 -25.45 -0.50 24.50
CA ASN A 109 -25.14 0.47 25.57
C ASN A 109 -23.74 0.31 26.15
N CYS A 110 -22.73 0.26 25.27
CA CYS A 110 -21.33 0.11 25.67
C CYS A 110 -20.47 1.23 25.09
N LYS A 111 -19.33 1.48 25.74
CA LYS A 111 -18.21 2.22 25.18
C LYS A 111 -17.13 1.22 24.84
N ILE A 112 -16.69 1.22 23.59
CA ILE A 112 -15.69 0.28 23.10
C ILE A 112 -14.43 1.04 22.75
N LYS A 113 -13.31 0.71 23.39
CA LYS A 113 -11.98 1.20 23.04
C LYS A 113 -11.27 0.25 22.10
N SER A 114 -11.31 -1.02 22.41
CA SER A 114 -10.79 -2.08 21.57
C SER A 114 -11.59 -3.36 21.75
N LEU A 115 -11.88 -4.04 20.65
CA LEU A 115 -12.63 -5.29 20.64
C LEU A 115 -12.06 -6.19 19.56
N GLN A 116 -11.44 -7.30 19.93
CA GLN A 116 -10.98 -8.33 19.00
C GLN A 116 -11.97 -9.49 19.02
N LEU A 117 -12.46 -9.87 17.84
CA LEU A 117 -13.38 -10.98 17.67
C LEU A 117 -12.68 -12.12 16.95
N THR A 118 -12.71 -13.30 17.56
CA THR A 118 -12.27 -14.54 16.96
C THR A 118 -13.47 -15.44 16.73
N ASN A 119 -13.55 -16.07 15.55
CA ASN A 119 -14.61 -17.02 15.18
C ASN A 119 -16.06 -16.49 15.22
N THR A 120 -16.25 -15.18 15.09
CA THR A 120 -17.59 -14.58 14.99
C THR A 120 -17.82 -14.13 13.55
N LYS A 121 -18.92 -14.56 12.92
CA LYS A 121 -19.23 -14.20 11.54
C LYS A 121 -19.84 -12.81 11.41
N LYS A 122 -20.75 -12.45 12.32
CA LYS A 122 -21.46 -11.18 12.28
C LYS A 122 -21.46 -10.50 13.64
N LEU A 123 -21.32 -9.19 13.63
CA LEU A 123 -21.33 -8.34 14.81
C LEU A 123 -22.28 -7.17 14.60
N LYS A 124 -23.14 -6.92 15.56
CA LYS A 124 -23.96 -5.71 15.61
C LYS A 124 -23.71 -4.97 16.91
N ILE A 125 -23.34 -3.70 16.81
CA ILE A 125 -23.03 -2.85 17.95
C ILE A 125 -23.99 -1.66 17.96
N TYR A 126 -24.78 -1.61 19.01
CA TYR A 126 -25.72 -0.53 19.30
C TYR A 126 -25.20 0.23 20.54
N CYS A 127 -24.14 0.98 20.35
CA CYS A 127 -23.55 1.75 21.45
C CYS A 127 -23.68 3.26 21.21
N SER A 128 -23.70 4.01 22.29
CA SER A 128 -23.83 5.47 22.21
C SER A 128 -22.56 6.18 21.77
N SER A 129 -21.41 5.55 21.92
CA SER A 129 -20.13 6.06 21.40
C SER A 129 -19.06 4.99 21.38
N LEU A 130 -18.20 5.03 20.36
CA LEU A 130 -16.88 4.43 20.40
C LEU A 130 -15.91 5.42 21.03
N LEU A 131 -14.87 4.91 21.67
CA LEU A 131 -13.72 5.71 22.10
C LEU A 131 -12.62 5.59 21.05
N ASP A 132 -11.78 6.59 20.95
CA ASP A 132 -10.59 6.53 20.08
C ASP A 132 -9.79 5.26 20.40
N GLY A 133 -9.49 4.50 19.34
CA GLY A 133 -8.68 3.31 19.45
C GLY A 133 -7.23 3.63 19.77
N GLU A 134 -6.51 2.73 20.42
CA GLU A 134 -5.08 2.86 20.67
C GLU A 134 -4.30 1.88 19.79
N HIS A 135 -3.20 2.35 19.21
CA HIS A 135 -2.21 1.48 18.60
C HIS A 135 -1.51 0.68 19.69
N ILE A 136 -1.55 -0.65 19.61
CA ILE A 136 -0.83 -1.52 20.54
C ILE A 136 0.57 -1.75 19.97
N PRO A 137 1.64 -1.18 20.59
CA PRO A 137 3.01 -1.41 20.13
C PRO A 137 3.33 -2.91 20.07
N ASN A 138 3.99 -3.35 18.99
CA ASN A 138 4.38 -4.73 18.69
C ASN A 138 3.26 -5.67 18.19
N TYR A 139 2.07 -5.19 17.93
CA TYR A 139 1.05 -5.93 17.18
C TYR A 139 0.66 -5.12 15.95
N SER A 140 0.54 -5.78 14.81
CA SER A 140 0.02 -5.17 13.57
C SER A 140 -1.48 -4.83 13.67
N TYR A 141 -2.06 -5.00 14.84
CA TYR A 141 -3.46 -4.78 15.12
C TYR A 141 -3.59 -3.68 16.17
N GLY A 142 -4.37 -2.68 15.86
CA GLY A 142 -4.68 -1.58 16.76
C GLY A 142 -6.11 -1.12 16.50
N GLY A 143 -6.49 -0.01 17.09
CA GLY A 143 -7.82 0.55 16.91
C GLY A 143 -8.95 -0.27 17.54
N ASN A 144 -10.19 0.02 17.14
CA ASN A 144 -11.36 -0.53 17.81
C ASN A 144 -11.60 -2.02 17.52
N PHE A 145 -11.33 -2.48 16.28
CA PHE A 145 -11.70 -3.83 15.83
C PHE A 145 -10.55 -4.55 15.12
N GLY A 146 -9.35 -3.98 15.08
CA GLY A 146 -8.22 -4.51 14.33
C GLY A 146 -7.94 -5.98 14.62
N GLY A 147 -7.64 -6.76 13.57
CA GLY A 147 -7.36 -8.20 13.65
C GLY A 147 -8.58 -9.08 13.93
N SER A 148 -9.80 -8.54 13.86
CA SER A 148 -11.02 -9.32 14.08
C SER A 148 -11.39 -10.18 12.87
N HIS A 149 -12.06 -11.31 13.12
CA HIS A 149 -12.38 -12.31 12.09
C HIS A 149 -13.87 -12.32 11.67
N PHE A 150 -14.63 -11.26 11.97
CA PHE A 150 -16.02 -11.17 11.51
C PHE A 150 -16.08 -10.88 10.00
N SER A 151 -17.11 -11.41 9.34
CA SER A 151 -17.39 -11.13 7.92
C SER A 151 -18.27 -9.90 7.70
N GLU A 152 -19.09 -9.58 8.70
CA GLU A 152 -19.98 -8.41 8.66
C GLU A 152 -20.00 -7.75 10.04
N ILE A 153 -19.99 -6.41 10.03
CA ILE A 153 -20.21 -5.61 11.24
C ILE A 153 -21.23 -4.52 10.94
N TYR A 154 -22.12 -4.28 11.87
CA TYR A 154 -22.98 -3.11 11.90
C TYR A 154 -22.58 -2.22 13.07
N LEU A 155 -22.27 -0.97 12.79
CA LEU A 155 -22.07 0.06 13.80
C LEU A 155 -23.12 1.14 13.63
N GLU A 156 -23.78 1.51 14.71
CA GLU A 156 -24.70 2.63 14.68
C GLU A 156 -23.94 3.92 14.34
N PRO A 157 -24.44 4.75 13.38
CA PRO A 157 -23.74 5.97 12.97
C PRO A 157 -23.37 6.93 14.09
N SER A 158 -24.22 7.01 15.12
CA SER A 158 -23.96 7.81 16.32
C SER A 158 -22.71 7.35 17.12
N ALA A 159 -22.34 6.07 16.99
CA ALA A 159 -21.23 5.49 17.72
C ALA A 159 -19.87 6.08 17.33
N VAL A 160 -19.74 6.47 16.06
CA VAL A 160 -18.47 7.01 15.51
C VAL A 160 -18.38 8.53 15.54
N SER A 161 -19.46 9.23 15.83
CA SER A 161 -19.56 10.70 15.69
C SER A 161 -18.60 11.52 16.58
N ASN A 162 -18.10 10.91 17.65
CA ASN A 162 -17.18 11.55 18.61
C ASN A 162 -15.73 11.14 18.42
N LEU A 163 -15.43 10.25 17.46
CA LEU A 163 -14.05 9.82 17.22
C LEU A 163 -13.23 10.95 16.65
N THR A 164 -12.03 11.12 17.16
CA THR A 164 -11.00 12.03 16.65
C THR A 164 -9.94 11.31 15.85
N THR A 165 -9.85 9.98 15.98
CA THR A 165 -9.02 9.11 15.17
C THR A 165 -9.74 7.80 14.84
N MET A 166 -9.51 7.30 13.62
CA MET A 166 -9.97 5.99 13.17
C MET A 166 -8.79 5.07 12.80
N GLN A 167 -7.61 5.38 13.32
CA GLN A 167 -6.39 4.61 13.06
C GLN A 167 -6.59 3.14 13.39
N TYR A 168 -6.19 2.27 12.44
CA TYR A 168 -6.24 0.80 12.58
C TYR A 168 -7.63 0.23 12.90
N MET A 169 -8.71 0.99 12.75
CA MET A 169 -10.04 0.60 13.25
C MET A 169 -10.48 -0.78 12.80
N PHE A 170 -10.21 -1.14 11.55
CA PHE A 170 -10.49 -2.46 10.96
C PHE A 170 -9.24 -3.12 10.36
N SER A 171 -8.06 -2.63 10.71
CA SER A 171 -6.81 -3.18 10.20
C SER A 171 -6.77 -4.70 10.41
N PHE A 172 -6.36 -5.44 9.37
CA PHE A 172 -6.33 -6.92 9.36
C PHE A 172 -7.68 -7.62 9.62
N CYS A 173 -8.81 -6.95 9.42
CA CYS A 173 -10.12 -7.62 9.40
C CYS A 173 -10.29 -8.38 8.07
N SER A 174 -9.46 -9.39 7.86
CA SER A 174 -9.32 -10.10 6.60
C SER A 174 -10.58 -10.83 6.13
N ASN A 175 -11.50 -11.16 7.04
CA ASN A 175 -12.76 -11.80 6.70
C ASN A 175 -13.91 -10.83 6.41
N LEU A 176 -13.69 -9.51 6.63
CA LEU A 176 -14.71 -8.48 6.43
C LEU A 176 -15.06 -8.38 4.95
N THR A 177 -16.33 -8.64 4.60
CA THR A 177 -16.83 -8.60 3.22
C THR A 177 -17.66 -7.37 2.93
N SER A 178 -18.33 -6.83 3.95
CA SER A 178 -19.19 -5.65 3.85
C SER A 178 -19.22 -4.86 5.14
N LEU A 179 -19.32 -3.55 5.01
CA LEU A 179 -19.47 -2.60 6.11
C LEU A 179 -20.25 -1.38 5.62
N ASP A 180 -21.33 -1.03 6.28
CA ASP A 180 -22.07 0.20 5.99
C ASP A 180 -21.49 1.35 6.80
N VAL A 181 -20.84 2.26 6.08
CA VAL A 181 -20.22 3.49 6.61
C VAL A 181 -20.82 4.75 6.01
N SER A 182 -21.85 4.61 5.18
CA SER A 182 -22.43 5.69 4.35
C SER A 182 -22.95 6.87 5.17
N ASN A 183 -23.41 6.62 6.41
CA ASN A 183 -23.98 7.61 7.30
C ASN A 183 -23.04 8.02 8.46
N TRP A 184 -21.75 7.70 8.37
CA TRP A 184 -20.83 8.05 9.44
C TRP A 184 -20.47 9.53 9.40
N ASN A 185 -20.52 10.17 10.57
CA ASN A 185 -20.02 11.52 10.72
C ASN A 185 -18.52 11.48 11.08
N THR A 186 -17.68 11.82 10.10
CA THR A 186 -16.22 11.81 10.24
C THR A 186 -15.63 13.21 10.47
N ALA A 187 -16.47 14.22 10.69
CA ALA A 187 -16.03 15.63 10.77
C ALA A 187 -14.98 15.94 11.84
N ASN A 188 -14.88 15.12 12.89
CA ASN A 188 -13.89 15.32 13.96
C ASN A 188 -12.60 14.49 13.75
N VAL A 189 -12.56 13.64 12.72
CA VAL A 189 -11.44 12.70 12.52
C VAL A 189 -10.24 13.43 11.94
N THR A 190 -9.10 13.26 12.57
CA THR A 190 -7.83 13.86 12.16
C THR A 190 -6.85 12.85 11.56
N SER A 191 -7.03 11.55 11.83
CA SER A 191 -6.24 10.47 11.24
C SER A 191 -7.08 9.26 10.91
N MET A 192 -6.83 8.70 9.71
CA MET A 192 -7.43 7.47 9.19
C MET A 192 -6.36 6.42 8.84
N ASP A 193 -5.18 6.52 9.47
CA ASP A 193 -4.05 5.64 9.18
C ASP A 193 -4.43 4.17 9.33
N SER A 194 -4.13 3.38 8.31
CA SER A 194 -4.34 1.92 8.28
C SER A 194 -5.76 1.48 8.66
N MET A 195 -6.76 2.34 8.45
CA MET A 195 -8.13 2.07 8.92
C MET A 195 -8.69 0.76 8.38
N PHE A 196 -8.43 0.43 7.12
CA PHE A 196 -8.87 -0.80 6.43
C PHE A 196 -7.69 -1.63 5.91
N ASP A 197 -6.48 -1.35 6.39
CA ASP A 197 -5.28 -2.07 6.01
C ASP A 197 -5.51 -3.60 6.09
N HIS A 198 -5.18 -4.35 5.03
CA HIS A 198 -5.39 -5.80 4.92
C HIS A 198 -6.86 -6.28 5.07
N CYS A 199 -7.85 -5.46 4.76
CA CYS A 199 -9.24 -5.90 4.59
C CYS A 199 -9.41 -6.59 3.23
N ILE A 200 -8.75 -7.72 3.04
CA ILE A 200 -8.55 -8.37 1.74
C ILE A 200 -9.83 -8.86 1.05
N ASN A 201 -10.89 -9.11 1.81
CA ASN A 201 -12.18 -9.60 1.30
C ASN A 201 -13.25 -8.49 1.19
N LEU A 202 -12.92 -7.24 1.56
CA LEU A 202 -13.83 -6.12 1.44
C LEU A 202 -14.02 -5.76 -0.05
N THR A 203 -15.25 -5.88 -0.54
CA THR A 203 -15.54 -5.72 -1.99
C THR A 203 -16.06 -4.36 -2.38
N SER A 204 -16.69 -3.66 -1.46
CA SER A 204 -17.23 -2.32 -1.66
C SER A 204 -17.33 -1.56 -0.34
N LEU A 205 -17.23 -0.24 -0.42
CA LEU A 205 -17.35 0.66 0.73
C LEU A 205 -17.90 2.00 0.23
N ASP A 206 -18.98 2.50 0.83
CA ASP A 206 -19.51 3.82 0.51
C ASP A 206 -18.96 4.87 1.48
N VAL A 207 -17.95 5.59 1.00
CA VAL A 207 -17.26 6.67 1.72
C VAL A 207 -17.53 8.05 1.10
N SER A 208 -18.47 8.12 0.16
CA SER A 208 -18.75 9.31 -0.64
C SER A 208 -19.20 10.53 0.20
N ASN A 209 -19.82 10.27 1.35
CA ASN A 209 -20.32 11.32 2.26
C ASN A 209 -19.35 11.68 3.39
N TRP A 210 -18.15 11.10 3.43
CA TRP A 210 -17.22 11.39 4.51
C TRP A 210 -16.69 12.80 4.45
N ASN A 211 -16.70 13.48 5.58
CA ASN A 211 -16.04 14.76 5.74
C ASN A 211 -14.57 14.51 6.16
N THR A 212 -13.65 14.74 5.23
CA THR A 212 -12.22 14.54 5.44
C THR A 212 -11.44 15.82 5.68
N SER A 213 -12.13 16.96 5.82
CA SER A 213 -11.51 18.29 5.90
C SER A 213 -10.54 18.48 7.08
N ASN A 214 -10.66 17.69 8.15
CA ASN A 214 -9.76 17.73 9.29
C ASN A 214 -8.68 16.62 9.27
N VAL A 215 -8.72 15.73 8.25
CA VAL A 215 -7.78 14.61 8.18
C VAL A 215 -6.40 15.11 7.75
N THR A 216 -5.39 14.76 8.53
CA THR A 216 -3.99 15.13 8.27
C THR A 216 -3.13 13.95 7.79
N SER A 217 -3.58 12.72 8.03
CA SER A 217 -2.88 11.50 7.63
C SER A 217 -3.85 10.44 7.13
N MET A 218 -3.48 9.84 5.98
CA MET A 218 -4.18 8.72 5.34
C MET A 218 -3.20 7.57 5.03
N TYR A 219 -2.15 7.43 5.86
CA TYR A 219 -1.13 6.39 5.71
C TYR A 219 -1.76 5.00 5.65
N SER A 220 -1.46 4.22 4.60
CA SER A 220 -1.91 2.82 4.42
C SER A 220 -3.42 2.59 4.59
N MET A 221 -4.26 3.61 4.40
CA MET A 221 -5.69 3.55 4.77
C MET A 221 -6.42 2.36 4.16
N PHE A 222 -6.11 2.00 2.92
CA PHE A 222 -6.67 0.87 2.17
C PHE A 222 -5.60 -0.10 1.67
N ASP A 223 -4.39 -0.09 2.26
CA ASP A 223 -3.33 -0.99 1.83
C ASP A 223 -3.84 -2.44 1.84
N SER A 224 -3.52 -3.17 0.78
CA SER A 224 -3.91 -4.58 0.61
C SER A 224 -5.43 -4.85 0.66
N CYS A 225 -6.27 -3.87 0.34
CA CYS A 225 -7.71 -4.10 0.09
C CYS A 225 -7.91 -4.72 -1.30
N ILE A 226 -7.43 -5.94 -1.49
CA ILE A 226 -7.37 -6.60 -2.81
C ILE A 226 -8.74 -6.89 -3.43
N GLY A 227 -9.77 -7.05 -2.60
CA GLY A 227 -11.15 -7.31 -3.03
C GLY A 227 -11.91 -6.07 -3.47
N LEU A 228 -11.41 -4.85 -3.14
CA LEU A 228 -12.10 -3.61 -3.39
C LEU A 228 -12.07 -3.27 -4.90
N THR A 229 -13.25 -3.20 -5.52
CA THR A 229 -13.35 -3.01 -6.98
C THR A 229 -13.66 -1.57 -7.39
N SER A 230 -14.26 -0.81 -6.50
CA SER A 230 -14.57 0.61 -6.67
C SER A 230 -14.61 1.33 -5.33
N LEU A 231 -14.29 2.62 -5.36
CA LEU A 231 -14.34 3.49 -4.20
C LEU A 231 -14.60 4.93 -4.68
N ASP A 232 -15.62 5.59 -4.13
CA ASP A 232 -15.90 6.99 -4.45
C ASP A 232 -15.25 7.90 -3.40
N VAL A 233 -14.15 8.53 -3.82
CA VAL A 233 -13.37 9.49 -3.02
C VAL A 233 -13.36 10.89 -3.67
N SER A 234 -14.22 11.11 -4.68
CA SER A 234 -14.23 12.32 -5.50
C SER A 234 -14.55 13.60 -4.71
N ASN A 235 -15.30 13.46 -3.61
CA ASN A 235 -15.70 14.56 -2.73
C ASN A 235 -14.77 14.78 -1.51
N TRP A 236 -13.68 14.04 -1.41
CA TRP A 236 -12.80 14.18 -0.25
C TRP A 236 -12.03 15.49 -0.29
N ASP A 237 -12.08 16.23 0.80
CA ASP A 237 -11.20 17.37 1.04
C ASP A 237 -9.87 16.88 1.60
N THR A 238 -8.83 16.93 0.75
CA THR A 238 -7.47 16.49 1.10
C THR A 238 -6.53 17.64 1.45
N SER A 239 -7.07 18.86 1.58
CA SER A 239 -6.26 20.08 1.73
C SER A 239 -5.37 20.12 2.99
N ASN A 240 -5.72 19.38 4.03
CA ASN A 240 -4.94 19.26 5.25
C ASN A 240 -4.07 18.00 5.33
N VAL A 241 -4.15 17.10 4.32
CA VAL A 241 -3.40 15.84 4.33
C VAL A 241 -1.92 16.10 4.06
N THR A 242 -1.06 15.54 4.88
CA THR A 242 0.40 15.68 4.79
C THR A 242 1.10 14.40 4.31
N THR A 243 0.49 13.24 4.47
CA THR A 243 1.01 11.95 3.99
C THR A 243 -0.09 11.06 3.43
N MET A 244 0.22 10.43 2.28
CA MET A 244 -0.61 9.44 1.59
C MET A 244 0.18 8.17 1.26
N GLN A 245 1.26 7.90 2.02
CA GLN A 245 2.10 6.71 1.80
C GLN A 245 1.25 5.44 1.85
N TYR A 246 1.44 4.53 0.89
CA TYR A 246 0.77 3.22 0.78
C TYR A 246 -0.77 3.27 0.76
N MET A 247 -1.40 4.44 0.60
CA MET A 247 -2.84 4.61 0.84
C MET A 247 -3.72 3.58 0.10
N PHE A 248 -3.38 3.23 -1.14
CA PHE A 248 -4.05 2.23 -1.96
C PHE A 248 -3.11 1.11 -2.41
N SER A 249 -1.94 0.98 -1.78
CA SER A 249 -0.97 -0.06 -2.15
C SER A 249 -1.67 -1.42 -2.19
N SER A 250 -1.36 -2.21 -3.20
CA SER A 250 -1.93 -3.56 -3.40
C SER A 250 -3.47 -3.64 -3.51
N CYS A 251 -4.14 -2.55 -3.84
CA CYS A 251 -5.57 -2.56 -4.18
C CYS A 251 -5.76 -3.13 -5.60
N THR A 252 -5.46 -4.40 -5.79
CA THR A 252 -5.42 -5.06 -7.11
C THR A 252 -6.78 -5.13 -7.80
N GLY A 253 -7.87 -5.03 -7.07
CA GLY A 253 -9.25 -5.04 -7.59
C GLY A 253 -9.71 -3.70 -8.15
N LEU A 254 -9.10 -2.57 -7.73
CA LEU A 254 -9.50 -1.24 -8.18
C LEU A 254 -9.20 -1.06 -9.68
N THR A 255 -10.23 -0.73 -10.46
CA THR A 255 -10.11 -0.51 -11.91
C THR A 255 -10.04 0.96 -12.30
N SER A 256 -10.59 1.82 -11.47
CA SER A 256 -10.57 3.29 -11.61
C SER A 256 -10.73 3.94 -10.25
N LEU A 257 -10.22 5.16 -10.12
CA LEU A 257 -10.37 5.99 -8.93
C LEU A 257 -10.39 7.46 -9.36
N ASP A 258 -11.38 8.23 -8.91
CA ASP A 258 -11.45 9.67 -9.19
C ASP A 258 -10.76 10.44 -8.07
N VAL A 259 -9.58 10.96 -8.39
CA VAL A 259 -8.74 11.78 -7.50
C VAL A 259 -8.47 13.16 -8.11
N SER A 260 -9.22 13.52 -9.17
CA SER A 260 -9.01 14.74 -9.96
C SER A 260 -9.22 16.03 -9.16
N ASN A 261 -10.05 15.97 -8.11
CA ASN A 261 -10.36 17.13 -7.25
C ASN A 261 -9.47 17.22 -5.99
N TRP A 262 -8.52 16.30 -5.82
CA TRP A 262 -7.71 16.29 -4.62
C TRP A 262 -6.73 17.47 -4.56
N ASN A 263 -6.72 18.15 -3.44
CA ASN A 263 -5.73 19.18 -3.14
C ASN A 263 -4.52 18.53 -2.44
N THR A 264 -3.42 18.39 -3.17
CA THR A 264 -2.21 17.75 -2.68
C THR A 264 -1.13 18.73 -2.20
N SER A 265 -1.46 20.04 -2.15
CA SER A 265 -0.48 21.12 -1.86
C SER A 265 0.19 21.04 -0.50
N ASN A 266 -0.32 20.25 0.44
CA ASN A 266 0.30 20.00 1.74
C ASN A 266 0.93 18.61 1.88
N VAL A 267 0.75 17.74 0.89
CA VAL A 267 1.33 16.40 0.91
C VAL A 267 2.85 16.48 0.72
N THR A 268 3.58 15.77 1.57
CA THR A 268 5.05 15.71 1.53
C THR A 268 5.59 14.34 1.11
N ASP A 269 4.75 13.29 1.17
CA ASP A 269 5.15 11.93 0.86
C ASP A 269 4.00 11.12 0.27
N MET A 270 4.25 10.55 -0.92
CA MET A 270 3.34 9.67 -1.68
C MET A 270 3.98 8.32 -1.98
N THR A 271 5.00 7.92 -1.20
CA THR A 271 5.70 6.65 -1.36
C THR A 271 4.69 5.50 -1.51
N MET A 272 4.83 4.75 -2.60
CA MET A 272 4.05 3.53 -2.92
C MET A 272 2.51 3.71 -2.83
N MET A 273 1.99 4.91 -3.04
CA MET A 273 0.56 5.22 -2.84
C MET A 273 -0.36 4.30 -3.66
N PHE A 274 0.00 3.96 -4.88
CA PHE A 274 -0.73 3.04 -5.77
C PHE A 274 0.09 1.81 -6.16
N ALA A 275 1.17 1.50 -5.44
CA ALA A 275 1.99 0.35 -5.76
C ALA A 275 1.14 -0.93 -5.84
N ASN A 276 1.40 -1.78 -6.84
CA ASN A 276 0.65 -3.01 -7.08
C ASN A 276 -0.87 -2.82 -7.34
N CYS A 277 -1.35 -1.62 -7.69
CA CYS A 277 -2.71 -1.43 -8.17
C CYS A 277 -2.85 -2.02 -9.59
N SER A 278 -2.66 -3.32 -9.71
CA SER A 278 -2.60 -4.02 -11.01
C SER A 278 -3.92 -4.03 -11.78
N GLY A 279 -5.03 -3.66 -11.16
CA GLY A 279 -6.34 -3.47 -11.79
C GLY A 279 -6.52 -2.10 -12.45
N LEU A 280 -5.78 -1.07 -11.99
CA LEU A 280 -5.97 0.34 -12.37
C LEU A 280 -5.59 0.57 -13.84
N THR A 281 -6.53 1.10 -14.63
CA THR A 281 -6.33 1.31 -16.07
C THR A 281 -5.96 2.73 -16.44
N SER A 282 -6.41 3.70 -15.66
CA SER A 282 -6.11 5.12 -15.82
C SER A 282 -6.27 5.87 -14.49
N LEU A 283 -5.57 6.97 -14.35
CA LEU A 283 -5.70 7.88 -13.22
C LEU A 283 -5.50 9.32 -13.73
N ASP A 284 -6.36 10.26 -13.29
CA ASP A 284 -6.16 11.68 -13.54
C ASP A 284 -5.53 12.36 -12.32
N ALA A 285 -4.23 12.62 -12.43
CA ALA A 285 -3.45 13.33 -11.44
C ALA A 285 -2.93 14.67 -11.95
N SER A 286 -3.54 15.20 -13.03
CA SER A 286 -3.09 16.42 -13.73
C SER A 286 -3.18 17.68 -12.87
N ASN A 287 -4.09 17.72 -11.89
CA ASN A 287 -4.28 18.86 -10.99
C ASN A 287 -3.48 18.75 -9.68
N TRP A 288 -2.69 17.69 -9.50
CA TRP A 288 -1.93 17.54 -8.26
C TRP A 288 -0.81 18.58 -8.17
N ASP A 289 -0.78 19.31 -7.08
CA ASP A 289 0.36 20.12 -6.67
C ASP A 289 1.36 19.24 -5.90
N ILE A 290 2.46 18.92 -6.55
CA ILE A 290 3.52 18.08 -5.97
C ILE A 290 4.73 18.88 -5.47
N SER A 291 4.62 20.18 -5.44
CA SER A 291 5.77 21.08 -5.11
C SER A 291 6.37 20.87 -3.73
N LYS A 292 5.64 20.27 -2.79
CA LYS A 292 6.16 19.91 -1.45
C LYS A 292 6.55 18.45 -1.30
N ILE A 293 6.28 17.62 -2.31
CA ILE A 293 6.54 16.19 -2.20
C ILE A 293 8.04 15.93 -2.27
N ARG A 294 8.54 15.15 -1.31
CA ARG A 294 9.94 14.74 -1.22
C ARG A 294 10.15 13.32 -1.69
N SER A 295 9.16 12.45 -1.56
CA SER A 295 9.25 11.06 -2.01
C SER A 295 8.03 10.66 -2.81
N MET A 296 8.28 10.13 -4.00
CA MET A 296 7.34 9.42 -4.87
C MET A 296 7.91 8.04 -5.23
N TYR A 297 8.75 7.47 -4.33
CA TYR A 297 9.27 6.13 -4.51
C TYR A 297 8.12 5.15 -4.83
N GLY A 298 8.21 4.50 -5.99
CA GLY A 298 7.30 3.45 -6.41
C GLY A 298 5.81 3.85 -6.43
N ILE A 299 5.47 5.13 -6.59
CA ILE A 299 4.07 5.58 -6.50
C ILE A 299 3.13 4.78 -7.40
N PHE A 300 3.58 4.34 -8.60
CA PHE A 300 2.86 3.48 -9.55
C PHE A 300 3.57 2.15 -9.80
N TYR A 301 4.42 1.72 -8.87
CA TYR A 301 5.15 0.45 -8.97
C TYR A 301 4.18 -0.71 -9.23
N GLU A 302 4.45 -1.53 -10.28
CA GLU A 302 3.62 -2.69 -10.66
C GLU A 302 2.13 -2.37 -10.97
N CYS A 303 1.83 -1.15 -11.39
CA CYS A 303 0.51 -0.81 -11.96
C CYS A 303 0.40 -1.40 -13.37
N SER A 304 0.37 -2.72 -13.48
CA SER A 304 0.58 -3.44 -14.74
C SER A 304 -0.49 -3.20 -15.83
N LYS A 305 -1.70 -2.75 -15.46
CA LYS A 305 -2.76 -2.41 -16.43
C LYS A 305 -2.88 -0.90 -16.69
N LEU A 306 -2.04 -0.06 -16.08
CA LEU A 306 -2.08 1.38 -16.31
C LEU A 306 -1.66 1.69 -17.77
N GLN A 307 -2.59 2.22 -18.56
CA GLN A 307 -2.38 2.48 -19.99
C GLN A 307 -1.93 3.91 -20.26
N SER A 308 -2.35 4.86 -19.44
CA SER A 308 -2.00 6.27 -19.55
C SER A 308 -2.10 6.97 -18.20
N ILE A 309 -1.26 7.97 -18.02
CA ILE A 309 -1.32 8.90 -16.90
C ILE A 309 -0.81 10.27 -17.38
N ASN A 310 -1.44 11.34 -16.91
CA ASN A 310 -0.99 12.69 -17.19
C ASN A 310 -0.24 13.27 -15.98
N VAL A 311 1.07 13.49 -16.16
CA VAL A 311 1.97 14.08 -15.17
C VAL A 311 2.67 15.35 -15.70
N SER A 312 2.16 15.93 -16.80
CA SER A 312 2.80 17.02 -17.51
C SER A 312 2.92 18.33 -16.69
N ASN A 313 2.11 18.48 -15.64
CA ASN A 313 2.14 19.66 -14.76
C ASN A 313 2.97 19.43 -13.48
N TRP A 314 3.60 18.28 -13.34
CA TRP A 314 4.32 17.96 -12.11
C TRP A 314 5.66 18.67 -12.02
N ASP A 315 5.82 19.51 -11.00
CA ASP A 315 7.11 20.11 -10.63
C ASP A 315 7.84 19.21 -9.63
N THR A 316 8.76 18.41 -10.14
CA THR A 316 9.53 17.45 -9.33
C THR A 316 10.78 18.04 -8.67
N SER A 317 10.98 19.36 -8.74
CA SER A 317 12.23 20.03 -8.31
C SER A 317 12.58 19.82 -6.83
N ASN A 318 11.58 19.57 -5.98
CA ASN A 318 11.76 19.29 -4.55
C ASN A 318 11.75 17.79 -4.20
N CYS A 319 11.47 16.94 -5.18
CA CYS A 319 11.42 15.51 -4.95
C CYS A 319 12.86 14.95 -4.87
N THR A 320 13.14 14.15 -3.85
CA THR A 320 14.46 13.53 -3.65
C THR A 320 14.48 12.05 -3.97
N SER A 321 13.32 11.41 -4.09
CA SER A 321 13.21 9.99 -4.47
C SER A 321 12.07 9.78 -5.44
N MET A 322 12.41 9.27 -6.62
CA MET A 322 11.49 8.81 -7.68
C MET A 322 11.89 7.41 -8.16
N TRP A 323 12.66 6.68 -7.32
CA TRP A 323 13.08 5.33 -7.60
C TRP A 323 11.88 4.44 -7.92
N SER A 324 11.99 3.67 -9.01
CA SER A 324 10.95 2.71 -9.46
C SER A 324 9.54 3.32 -9.63
N MET A 325 9.45 4.62 -9.90
CA MET A 325 8.19 5.37 -9.90
C MET A 325 7.12 4.75 -10.80
N PHE A 326 7.49 4.27 -12.00
CA PHE A 326 6.62 3.60 -12.97
C PHE A 326 7.08 2.16 -13.26
N ALA A 327 7.97 1.61 -12.43
CA ALA A 327 8.48 0.27 -12.69
C ALA A 327 7.35 -0.75 -12.70
N GLY A 328 7.34 -1.65 -13.70
CA GLY A 328 6.28 -2.64 -13.86
C GLY A 328 4.96 -2.12 -14.46
N CYS A 329 4.88 -0.85 -14.90
CA CYS A 329 3.72 -0.34 -15.64
C CYS A 329 3.70 -0.91 -17.07
N SER A 330 3.53 -2.23 -17.16
CA SER A 330 3.73 -2.99 -18.38
C SER A 330 2.73 -2.69 -19.52
N SER A 331 1.59 -2.05 -19.23
CA SER A 331 0.60 -1.63 -20.24
C SER A 331 0.75 -0.17 -20.66
N LEU A 332 1.65 0.60 -20.05
CA LEU A 332 1.87 2.02 -20.37
C LEU A 332 2.46 2.17 -21.77
N LYS A 333 1.77 2.91 -22.65
CA LYS A 333 2.14 3.00 -24.07
C LYS A 333 3.02 4.20 -24.40
N SER A 334 2.76 5.31 -23.72
CA SER A 334 3.51 6.55 -23.87
C SER A 334 3.48 7.34 -22.57
N LEU A 335 4.53 8.13 -22.35
CA LEU A 335 4.62 9.01 -21.19
C LEU A 335 5.41 10.27 -21.55
N ASP A 336 4.92 11.43 -21.10
CA ASP A 336 5.63 12.70 -21.18
C ASP A 336 6.05 13.14 -19.78
N VAL A 337 7.34 13.10 -19.53
CA VAL A 337 7.97 13.55 -18.28
C VAL A 337 9.01 14.65 -18.57
N SER A 338 8.89 15.35 -19.70
CA SER A 338 9.81 16.43 -20.11
C SER A 338 9.87 17.59 -19.11
N ASN A 339 8.84 17.74 -18.29
CA ASN A 339 8.79 18.75 -17.23
C ASN A 339 9.48 18.33 -15.93
N PHE A 340 9.92 17.08 -15.80
CA PHE A 340 10.59 16.65 -14.57
C PHE A 340 11.90 17.43 -14.40
N ARG A 341 12.15 17.86 -13.18
CA ARG A 341 13.36 18.55 -12.74
C ARG A 341 13.95 17.78 -11.57
N PHE A 342 15.26 17.72 -11.54
CA PHE A 342 15.96 16.96 -10.53
C PHE A 342 16.76 17.90 -9.62
N SER A 343 16.79 17.60 -8.33
CA SER A 343 17.67 18.22 -7.36
C SER A 343 18.82 17.28 -7.01
N TRP A 344 19.86 17.83 -6.39
CA TRP A 344 21.06 17.07 -6.03
C TRP A 344 20.72 15.86 -5.13
N GLY A 345 21.21 14.68 -5.49
CA GLY A 345 21.00 13.44 -4.73
C GLY A 345 19.71 12.70 -5.03
N ASN A 346 18.99 13.04 -6.10
CA ASN A 346 17.78 12.31 -6.50
C ASN A 346 18.10 10.85 -6.80
N LEU A 347 17.24 9.97 -6.27
CA LEU A 347 17.23 8.55 -6.60
C LEU A 347 16.21 8.33 -7.72
N ILE A 348 16.67 7.90 -8.89
CA ILE A 348 15.84 7.69 -10.09
C ILE A 348 16.05 6.32 -10.74
N ASP A 349 16.75 5.43 -10.03
CA ASP A 349 17.03 4.07 -10.49
C ASP A 349 15.75 3.33 -10.85
N GLY A 350 15.78 2.55 -11.92
CA GLY A 350 14.66 1.72 -12.34
C GLY A 350 13.36 2.46 -12.60
N MET A 351 13.35 3.78 -12.80
CA MET A 351 12.12 4.58 -12.87
C MET A 351 11.09 4.02 -13.86
N PHE A 352 11.53 3.46 -14.99
CA PHE A 352 10.68 2.88 -16.03
C PHE A 352 10.95 1.38 -16.24
N ALA A 353 11.63 0.72 -15.30
CA ALA A 353 11.93 -0.70 -15.44
C ALA A 353 10.65 -1.52 -15.65
N GLY A 354 10.66 -2.45 -16.62
CA GLY A 354 9.50 -3.29 -16.92
C GLY A 354 8.33 -2.60 -17.60
N CYS A 355 8.45 -1.35 -18.08
CA CYS A 355 7.44 -0.70 -18.91
C CYS A 355 7.44 -1.31 -20.33
N SER A 356 7.07 -2.58 -20.42
CA SER A 356 7.27 -3.41 -21.62
C SER A 356 6.45 -2.97 -22.85
N SER A 357 5.35 -2.25 -22.67
CA SER A 357 4.53 -1.70 -23.77
C SER A 357 4.91 -0.26 -24.17
N LEU A 358 5.88 0.36 -23.48
CA LEU A 358 6.24 1.76 -23.67
C LEU A 358 6.94 1.92 -25.03
N LYS A 359 6.27 2.60 -25.98
CA LYS A 359 6.79 2.85 -27.33
C LYS A 359 7.47 4.20 -27.45
N SER A 360 6.99 5.19 -26.72
CA SER A 360 7.53 6.53 -26.74
C SER A 360 7.60 7.11 -25.33
N LEU A 361 8.74 7.74 -25.04
CA LEU A 361 8.99 8.41 -23.78
C LEU A 361 9.65 9.76 -24.07
N ASN A 362 9.03 10.84 -23.58
CA ASN A 362 9.60 12.17 -23.73
C ASN A 362 10.34 12.59 -22.46
N VAL A 363 11.67 12.63 -22.57
CA VAL A 363 12.62 13.04 -21.50
C VAL A 363 13.45 14.26 -21.94
N SER A 364 13.06 14.96 -23.00
CA SER A 364 13.84 16.03 -23.65
C SER A 364 14.13 17.24 -22.74
N GLY A 365 13.37 17.43 -21.68
CA GLY A 365 13.59 18.51 -20.72
C GLY A 365 14.56 18.17 -19.58
N TRP A 366 15.08 16.95 -19.54
CA TRP A 366 16.05 16.52 -18.53
C TRP A 366 17.44 17.09 -18.92
N GLY A 367 17.95 17.97 -18.12
CA GLY A 367 19.31 18.53 -18.29
C GLY A 367 20.30 17.73 -17.45
N THR A 368 20.90 18.41 -16.46
CA THR A 368 21.77 17.75 -15.49
C THR A 368 21.01 16.70 -14.71
N ILE A 369 21.53 15.48 -14.68
CA ILE A 369 21.03 14.39 -13.87
C ILE A 369 21.84 14.34 -12.58
N PRO A 370 21.39 14.97 -11.50
CA PRO A 370 22.17 15.14 -10.28
C PRO A 370 22.05 13.92 -9.36
N GLY A 371 22.42 12.81 -9.83
CA GLY A 371 22.45 11.56 -9.09
C GLY A 371 23.68 10.77 -9.42
N SER A 372 23.98 9.76 -8.63
CA SER A 372 25.11 8.87 -8.91
C SER A 372 24.72 7.66 -9.74
N SER A 373 23.44 7.41 -10.01
CA SER A 373 22.98 6.17 -10.60
C SER A 373 21.82 6.34 -11.56
N LEU A 374 21.88 5.56 -12.64
CA LEU A 374 20.85 5.32 -13.65
C LEU A 374 20.60 3.81 -13.78
N GLU A 375 20.91 3.04 -12.70
CA GLU A 375 20.76 1.57 -12.69
C GLU A 375 19.36 1.17 -13.13
N GLY A 376 19.31 0.29 -14.13
CA GLY A 376 18.08 -0.34 -14.62
C GLY A 376 16.99 0.61 -15.12
N MET A 377 17.27 1.89 -15.37
CA MET A 377 16.24 2.91 -15.63
C MET A 377 15.23 2.51 -16.70
N PHE A 378 15.66 1.86 -17.78
CA PHE A 378 14.82 1.38 -18.89
C PHE A 378 14.86 -0.15 -19.03
N ASN A 379 15.30 -0.85 -17.97
CA ASN A 379 15.37 -2.31 -17.98
C ASN A 379 14.02 -2.91 -18.36
N GLY A 380 14.01 -3.76 -19.40
CA GLY A 380 12.76 -4.42 -19.84
C GLY A 380 11.77 -3.53 -20.59
N CYS A 381 12.13 -2.33 -21.02
CA CYS A 381 11.32 -1.51 -21.93
C CYS A 381 11.33 -2.09 -23.34
N SER A 382 10.78 -3.29 -23.49
CA SER A 382 10.96 -4.13 -24.69
C SER A 382 10.29 -3.60 -25.96
N SER A 383 9.31 -2.68 -25.84
CA SER A 383 8.65 -2.04 -26.99
C SER A 383 9.23 -0.67 -27.36
N LEU A 384 10.26 -0.19 -26.66
CA LEU A 384 10.85 1.13 -26.90
C LEU A 384 11.67 1.09 -28.20
N GLU A 385 11.21 1.82 -29.22
CA GLU A 385 11.79 1.79 -30.58
C GLU A 385 12.91 2.84 -30.73
N SER A 386 12.79 3.96 -30.05
CA SER A 386 13.76 5.05 -30.05
C SER A 386 13.70 5.86 -28.75
N LEU A 387 14.82 6.49 -28.40
CA LEU A 387 14.91 7.34 -27.21
C LEU A 387 15.92 8.46 -27.47
N ASP A 388 15.53 9.71 -27.25
CA ASP A 388 16.43 10.86 -27.35
C ASP A 388 16.92 11.25 -25.94
N LEU A 389 18.23 11.04 -25.74
CA LEU A 389 18.93 11.33 -24.48
C LEU A 389 19.98 12.43 -24.66
N SER A 390 19.96 13.15 -25.79
CA SER A 390 20.96 14.12 -26.16
C SER A 390 21.06 15.33 -25.23
N SER A 391 19.98 15.62 -24.50
CA SER A 391 19.95 16.73 -23.53
C SER A 391 20.50 16.36 -22.13
N TRP A 392 20.85 15.09 -21.90
CA TRP A 392 21.29 14.65 -20.59
C TRP A 392 22.73 15.01 -20.30
N ASP A 393 22.99 15.68 -19.19
CA ASP A 393 24.30 15.85 -18.60
C ASP A 393 24.53 14.71 -17.58
N THR A 394 25.41 13.80 -17.94
CA THR A 394 25.73 12.59 -17.17
C THR A 394 27.01 12.67 -16.38
N SER A 395 27.61 13.87 -16.29
CA SER A 395 28.95 14.07 -15.70
C SER A 395 29.07 13.60 -14.24
N GLU A 396 28.01 13.53 -13.50
CA GLU A 396 28.00 13.07 -12.10
C GLU A 396 27.66 11.56 -11.93
N ILE A 397 27.31 10.85 -13.02
CA ILE A 397 26.85 9.48 -12.97
C ILE A 397 28.01 8.51 -12.74
N MET A 398 27.82 7.58 -11.80
CA MET A 398 28.79 6.52 -11.46
C MET A 398 28.30 5.11 -11.82
N PHE A 399 26.99 4.88 -11.89
CA PHE A 399 26.39 3.56 -12.10
C PHE A 399 25.37 3.64 -13.24
N MET A 400 25.53 2.78 -14.24
CA MET A 400 24.66 2.67 -15.42
C MET A 400 24.33 1.19 -15.74
N ASP A 401 24.56 0.30 -14.77
CA ASP A 401 24.35 -1.13 -14.97
C ASP A 401 22.89 -1.43 -15.31
N TYR A 402 22.69 -2.35 -16.24
CA TYR A 402 21.40 -2.82 -16.73
C TYR A 402 20.46 -1.73 -17.30
N MET A 403 20.97 -0.53 -17.58
CA MET A 403 20.14 0.64 -17.91
C MET A 403 19.19 0.40 -19.08
N PHE A 404 19.66 -0.25 -20.16
CA PHE A 404 18.86 -0.60 -21.34
C PHE A 404 18.67 -2.11 -21.49
N GLN A 405 18.93 -2.89 -20.44
CA GLN A 405 18.77 -4.33 -20.50
C GLN A 405 17.38 -4.72 -21.01
N GLY A 406 17.31 -5.57 -22.03
CA GLY A 406 16.03 -6.05 -22.58
C GLY A 406 15.22 -5.02 -23.37
N CYS A 407 15.79 -3.88 -23.78
CA CYS A 407 15.19 -2.95 -24.73
C CYS A 407 15.21 -3.56 -26.14
N SER A 408 14.48 -4.65 -26.34
CA SER A 408 14.62 -5.52 -27.50
C SER A 408 14.13 -4.92 -28.83
N SER A 409 13.33 -3.83 -28.79
CA SER A 409 12.87 -3.12 -29.99
C SER A 409 13.70 -1.90 -30.36
N LEU A 410 14.69 -1.53 -29.55
CA LEU A 410 15.52 -0.35 -29.78
C LEU A 410 16.46 -0.61 -30.96
N VAL A 411 16.34 0.21 -32.02
CA VAL A 411 17.06 0.00 -33.29
C VAL A 411 18.41 0.72 -33.32
N SER A 412 18.43 1.93 -32.79
CA SER A 412 19.65 2.75 -32.71
C SER A 412 19.66 3.59 -31.46
N LEU A 413 20.85 3.88 -30.95
CA LEU A 413 21.03 4.74 -29.78
C LEU A 413 22.25 5.63 -29.96
N ASP A 414 22.08 6.94 -29.76
CA ASP A 414 23.16 7.91 -29.77
C ASP A 414 23.42 8.44 -28.35
N LEU A 415 24.57 8.09 -27.81
CA LEU A 415 25.02 8.47 -26.46
C LEU A 415 26.33 9.29 -26.54
N SER A 416 26.62 9.87 -27.71
CA SER A 416 27.88 10.64 -27.93
C SER A 416 27.95 11.93 -27.13
N SER A 417 26.82 12.43 -26.62
CA SER A 417 26.76 13.57 -25.72
C SER A 417 27.13 13.28 -24.26
N TRP A 418 27.22 11.99 -23.89
CA TRP A 418 27.39 11.60 -22.50
C TRP A 418 28.83 11.71 -22.01
N ASP A 419 29.02 12.33 -20.86
CA ASP A 419 30.28 12.27 -20.11
C ASP A 419 30.26 11.01 -19.22
N THR A 420 31.09 10.03 -19.53
CA THR A 420 31.21 8.78 -18.79
C THR A 420 32.47 8.73 -17.91
N SER A 421 33.19 9.83 -17.77
CA SER A 421 34.48 9.88 -17.07
C SER A 421 34.38 9.53 -15.56
N ASN A 422 33.19 9.58 -14.96
CA ASN A 422 32.96 9.20 -13.58
C ASN A 422 32.34 7.81 -13.42
N VAL A 423 31.95 7.16 -14.52
CA VAL A 423 31.26 5.88 -14.47
C VAL A 423 32.19 4.76 -14.00
N LYS A 424 31.70 3.93 -13.09
CA LYS A 424 32.41 2.80 -12.47
C LYS A 424 31.81 1.44 -12.83
N ASN A 425 30.50 1.40 -13.14
CA ASN A 425 29.77 0.17 -13.47
C ASN A 425 28.89 0.39 -14.69
N MET A 426 29.04 -0.50 -15.69
CA MET A 426 28.25 -0.57 -16.92
C MET A 426 27.83 -2.01 -17.24
N ASP A 427 27.78 -2.89 -16.22
CA ASP A 427 27.44 -4.30 -16.40
C ASP A 427 26.07 -4.44 -17.07
N GLY A 428 25.97 -5.28 -18.10
CA GLY A 428 24.74 -5.57 -18.81
C GLY A 428 24.01 -4.37 -19.41
N ILE A 429 24.64 -3.20 -19.55
CA ILE A 429 23.96 -1.94 -19.95
C ILE A 429 23.10 -2.08 -21.21
N PHE A 430 23.52 -2.87 -22.23
CA PHE A 430 22.77 -3.14 -23.47
C PHE A 430 22.34 -4.60 -23.60
N GLN A 431 22.49 -5.41 -22.55
CA GLN A 431 22.15 -6.83 -22.61
C GLN A 431 20.73 -7.06 -23.15
N GLY A 432 20.57 -7.93 -24.14
CA GLY A 432 19.27 -8.25 -24.72
C GLY A 432 18.65 -7.17 -25.60
N CYS A 433 19.40 -6.13 -26.01
CA CYS A 433 18.98 -5.18 -27.05
C CYS A 433 19.05 -5.84 -28.41
N SER A 434 18.18 -6.83 -28.64
CA SER A 434 18.29 -7.76 -29.80
C SER A 434 18.08 -7.10 -31.15
N SER A 435 17.38 -5.97 -31.24
CA SER A 435 17.17 -5.20 -32.47
C SER A 435 18.14 -4.05 -32.67
N LEU A 436 19.07 -3.82 -31.74
CA LEU A 436 20.02 -2.71 -31.84
C LEU A 436 21.03 -2.96 -32.97
N VAL A 437 20.97 -2.13 -34.01
CA VAL A 437 21.83 -2.22 -35.20
C VAL A 437 23.03 -1.32 -35.06
N SER A 438 22.83 -0.09 -34.55
CA SER A 438 23.85 0.94 -34.45
C SER A 438 23.86 1.61 -33.09
N LEU A 439 25.06 1.73 -32.53
CA LEU A 439 25.31 2.41 -31.24
C LEU A 439 26.40 3.46 -31.42
N ASN A 440 26.12 4.71 -31.05
CA ASN A 440 27.13 5.79 -31.04
C ASN A 440 27.51 6.11 -29.58
N ILE A 441 28.75 5.80 -29.24
CA ILE A 441 29.40 6.04 -27.95
C ILE A 441 30.68 6.86 -28.12
N SER A 442 30.67 7.73 -29.13
CA SER A 442 31.81 8.65 -29.37
C SER A 442 32.09 9.48 -28.11
N GLY A 443 33.35 9.70 -27.79
CA GLY A 443 33.79 10.49 -26.64
C GLY A 443 33.69 9.77 -25.28
N TRP A 444 33.22 8.52 -25.22
CA TRP A 444 33.18 7.80 -23.95
C TRP A 444 34.56 7.59 -23.33
N ASP A 445 34.62 7.74 -22.01
CA ASP A 445 35.79 7.44 -21.18
C ASP A 445 35.42 6.30 -20.20
N MET A 446 36.02 5.13 -20.38
CA MET A 446 35.82 3.97 -19.50
C MET A 446 37.03 3.73 -18.56
N SER A 447 37.91 4.74 -18.37
CA SER A 447 39.12 4.56 -17.55
C SER A 447 38.85 4.14 -16.11
N LYS A 448 37.70 4.58 -15.53
CA LYS A 448 37.26 4.20 -14.16
C LYS A 448 36.41 2.94 -14.10
N VAL A 449 35.95 2.42 -15.24
CA VAL A 449 35.12 1.19 -15.28
C VAL A 449 36.04 -0.03 -15.10
N SER A 450 35.84 -0.80 -14.06
CA SER A 450 36.54 -2.08 -13.86
C SER A 450 36.10 -3.09 -14.92
N GLU A 451 37.03 -3.95 -15.36
CA GLU A 451 36.71 -5.02 -16.29
C GLU A 451 35.61 -5.97 -15.77
N LEU A 452 35.52 -6.16 -14.46
CA LEU A 452 34.48 -6.96 -13.81
C LEU A 452 33.08 -6.35 -13.94
N TYR A 453 32.97 -5.06 -14.29
CA TYR A 453 31.73 -4.31 -14.42
C TYR A 453 31.44 -3.92 -15.88
N THR A 454 31.90 -4.76 -16.82
CA THR A 454 31.57 -4.70 -18.24
C THR A 454 31.06 -6.04 -18.76
N GLU A 455 30.82 -7.00 -17.86
CA GLU A 455 30.30 -8.30 -18.22
C GLU A 455 28.90 -8.15 -18.84
N TYR A 456 28.60 -9.01 -19.80
CA TYR A 456 27.31 -9.07 -20.50
C TYR A 456 26.86 -7.76 -21.18
N MET A 457 27.75 -6.75 -21.34
CA MET A 457 27.40 -5.43 -21.88
C MET A 457 26.65 -5.54 -23.21
N PHE A 458 27.06 -6.45 -24.12
CA PHE A 458 26.45 -6.68 -25.44
C PHE A 458 25.84 -8.08 -25.60
N LYS A 459 25.71 -8.82 -24.50
CA LYS A 459 25.14 -10.16 -24.53
C LYS A 459 23.75 -10.12 -25.15
N ASP A 460 23.47 -11.01 -26.10
CA ASP A 460 22.18 -11.13 -26.80
C ASP A 460 21.80 -9.88 -27.65
N CYS A 461 22.77 -9.00 -27.99
CA CYS A 461 22.59 -7.92 -28.98
C CYS A 461 22.74 -8.47 -30.42
N SER A 462 21.90 -9.40 -30.81
CA SER A 462 22.09 -10.23 -32.02
C SER A 462 22.09 -9.48 -33.35
N SER A 463 21.52 -8.25 -33.39
CA SER A 463 21.48 -7.41 -34.60
C SER A 463 22.56 -6.31 -34.63
N LEU A 464 23.44 -6.25 -33.63
CA LEU A 464 24.43 -5.16 -33.54
C LEU A 464 25.49 -5.32 -34.67
N GLU A 465 25.54 -4.33 -35.56
CA GLU A 465 26.43 -4.29 -36.71
C GLU A 465 27.52 -3.21 -36.53
N THR A 466 27.21 -2.10 -35.91
CA THR A 466 28.10 -0.94 -35.87
C THR A 466 28.16 -0.29 -34.49
N ILE A 467 29.38 -0.04 -33.99
CA ILE A 467 29.64 0.83 -32.84
C ILE A 467 30.53 1.99 -33.31
N ILE A 468 30.08 3.24 -33.10
CA ILE A 468 30.80 4.45 -33.42
C ILE A 468 31.47 4.95 -32.13
N MET A 469 32.80 5.11 -32.18
CA MET A 469 33.69 5.45 -31.04
C MET A 469 34.66 6.59 -31.37
N ILE A 470 34.22 7.56 -32.16
CA ILE A 470 35.07 8.71 -32.56
C ILE A 470 35.50 9.49 -31.32
N GLY A 471 36.80 9.73 -31.19
CA GLY A 471 37.36 10.49 -30.06
C GLY A 471 37.53 9.70 -28.75
N CYS A 472 37.19 8.41 -28.72
CA CYS A 472 37.47 7.57 -27.55
C CYS A 472 38.97 7.28 -27.42
N ALA A 473 39.47 7.21 -26.18
CA ALA A 473 40.82 6.76 -25.87
C ALA A 473 41.03 5.27 -26.26
N GLN A 474 42.26 4.90 -26.60
CA GLN A 474 42.58 3.50 -26.99
C GLN A 474 42.20 2.50 -25.90
N GLU A 475 42.34 2.84 -24.63
CA GLU A 475 41.92 1.99 -23.49
C GLU A 475 40.43 1.65 -23.55
N THR A 476 39.58 2.65 -23.81
CA THR A 476 38.12 2.45 -23.95
C THR A 476 37.81 1.54 -25.15
N ILE A 477 38.48 1.76 -26.29
CA ILE A 477 38.33 0.94 -27.48
C ILE A 477 38.70 -0.52 -27.18
N ASP A 478 39.82 -0.74 -26.48
CA ASP A 478 40.30 -2.07 -26.12
C ASP A 478 39.35 -2.79 -25.14
N LYS A 479 38.79 -2.06 -24.16
CA LYS A 479 37.74 -2.59 -23.24
C LYS A 479 36.50 -3.03 -24.02
N ILE A 480 35.98 -2.20 -24.93
CA ILE A 480 34.79 -2.58 -25.74
C ILE A 480 35.09 -3.79 -26.64
N LYS A 481 36.26 -3.86 -27.28
CA LYS A 481 36.63 -5.06 -28.05
C LYS A 481 36.72 -6.31 -27.21
N LYS A 482 37.25 -6.18 -25.99
CA LYS A 482 37.33 -7.29 -25.03
C LYS A 482 35.95 -7.78 -24.64
N THR A 483 35.02 -6.88 -24.32
CA THR A 483 33.63 -7.21 -24.00
C THR A 483 32.93 -7.90 -25.17
N LEU A 484 33.05 -7.37 -26.40
CA LEU A 484 32.52 -8.00 -27.60
C LEU A 484 33.09 -9.42 -27.80
N SER A 485 34.35 -9.65 -27.43
CA SER A 485 34.94 -10.99 -27.52
C SER A 485 34.36 -11.98 -26.52
N TRP A 486 34.00 -11.54 -25.32
CA TRP A 486 33.32 -12.37 -24.34
C TRP A 486 31.91 -12.77 -24.78
N ASP A 487 31.21 -11.85 -25.43
CA ASP A 487 29.86 -12.05 -25.96
C ASP A 487 29.85 -12.73 -27.35
N ASN A 488 31.04 -13.14 -27.86
CA ASN A 488 31.24 -13.77 -29.18
C ASN A 488 30.83 -12.87 -30.37
N MET A 489 30.86 -11.55 -30.22
CA MET A 489 30.34 -10.57 -31.20
C MET A 489 31.45 -9.83 -31.96
N LEU A 490 32.69 -9.97 -31.55
CA LEU A 490 33.83 -9.17 -32.09
C LEU A 490 33.97 -9.25 -33.60
N ASN A 491 33.62 -10.39 -34.21
CA ASN A 491 33.76 -10.59 -35.66
C ASN A 491 32.57 -10.10 -36.50
N GLN A 492 31.44 -9.80 -35.85
CA GLN A 492 30.22 -9.31 -36.51
C GLN A 492 30.03 -7.80 -36.40
N VAL A 493 30.67 -7.18 -35.44
CA VAL A 493 30.50 -5.75 -35.14
C VAL A 493 31.64 -4.92 -35.76
N THR A 494 31.29 -3.93 -36.56
CA THR A 494 32.22 -2.93 -37.12
C THR A 494 32.41 -1.80 -36.12
N ILE A 495 33.63 -1.54 -35.73
CA ILE A 495 33.97 -0.41 -34.83
C ILE A 495 34.52 0.70 -35.69
N ILE A 496 33.90 1.90 -35.62
CA ILE A 496 34.32 3.13 -36.31
C ILE A 496 34.98 4.04 -35.26
N THR A 497 36.26 4.33 -35.40
CA THR A 497 37.07 5.16 -34.47
C THR A 497 37.55 6.45 -35.09
#